data_5f20703f5ae6fe3a0e66c38777b22406
#
_entry.id   5f20703f5ae6fe3a0e66c38777b22406
#
_cell.length_a   1.000
_cell.length_b   1.000
_cell.length_c   1.000
_cell.angle_alpha   90.00
_cell.angle_beta   90.00
_cell.angle_gamma   90.00
#
_symmetry.space_group_name_H-M   'P 1'
#
loop_
_entity.id
_entity.type
_entity.pdbx_description
1 polymer ?
#
loop_
_entity_poly.entity_id
_entity_poly.type
_entity_poly.pdbx_seq_one_letter_code
_entity_poly.pdbx_strand_id
1 'polypeptide(L)'
;MLKAFKYRIYPTKAQRSKMEETLELCRWTYNETLAYRKNSFEQEGKSISKYETHYLLPEWKKNKPELTEVFSQILQNVQERVDLAFKAFFRRVKAGETPGYPRFKGKGWYDSFTYPQLGFKLSFGKLRLSKIGDIKIKLHRPIEGKIKRLTVRRSSTGKWFACFSVEIDDPPKPPWKDGLMAGIDVGLDSFATLSNGEKIDNPGSFDLRRRRWPKLKDDCPSARRELLRGGEL
;
A
#
# COMPACT_ATOMS: atom_id res chain seq x y z
N MET A 1 -0.64 -16.72 12.06
CA MET A 1 0.04 -15.96 10.97
C MET A 1 -0.56 -14.57 10.77
N LEU A 2 0.11 -13.64 10.02
CA LEU A 2 -0.46 -12.34 9.68
C LEU A 2 -1.03 -12.37 8.26
N LYS A 3 -2.31 -11.93 8.10
CA LYS A 3 -3.00 -11.84 6.81
C LYS A 3 -3.44 -10.40 6.54
N ALA A 4 -3.32 -9.96 5.28
CA ALA A 4 -3.72 -8.62 4.86
C ALA A 4 -5.09 -8.64 4.16
N PHE A 5 -6.00 -7.76 4.59
CA PHE A 5 -7.31 -7.57 3.99
C PHE A 5 -7.42 -6.14 3.46
N LYS A 6 -7.63 -5.98 2.16
CA LYS A 6 -7.74 -4.69 1.49
C LYS A 6 -9.18 -4.43 1.06
N TYR A 7 -9.74 -3.29 1.47
CA TYR A 7 -11.10 -2.86 1.14
C TYR A 7 -11.13 -1.47 0.56
N ARG A 8 -12.08 -1.22 -0.32
CA ARG A 8 -12.36 0.11 -0.84
C ARG A 8 -13.10 0.94 0.20
N ILE A 9 -12.66 2.18 0.42
CA ILE A 9 -13.35 3.18 1.24
C ILE A 9 -13.80 4.35 0.38
N TYR A 10 -14.90 5.00 0.80
CA TYR A 10 -15.58 6.07 0.06
C TYR A 10 -15.69 7.31 0.96
N PRO A 11 -14.62 8.10 1.10
CA PRO A 11 -14.66 9.34 1.87
C PRO A 11 -15.49 10.39 1.15
N THR A 12 -16.19 11.23 1.92
CA THR A 12 -16.81 12.47 1.44
C THR A 12 -15.75 13.47 0.99
N LYS A 13 -16.14 14.55 0.32
CA LYS A 13 -15.20 15.61 -0.12
C LYS A 13 -14.42 16.20 1.05
N ALA A 14 -15.09 16.51 2.18
CA ALA A 14 -14.45 17.04 3.39
C ALA A 14 -13.50 16.01 4.03
N GLN A 15 -13.88 14.73 4.11
CA GLN A 15 -13.01 13.68 4.63
C GLN A 15 -11.80 13.44 3.74
N ARG A 16 -11.97 13.52 2.42
CA ARG A 16 -10.85 13.41 1.46
C ARG A 16 -9.84 14.53 1.69
N SER A 17 -10.29 15.79 1.85
CA SER A 17 -9.40 16.91 2.17
C SER A 17 -8.59 16.63 3.42
N LYS A 18 -9.25 16.25 4.53
CA LYS A 18 -8.57 15.89 5.79
C LYS A 18 -7.56 14.74 5.64
N MET A 19 -7.89 13.74 4.82
CA MET A 19 -6.98 12.62 4.56
C MET A 19 -5.77 13.05 3.72
N GLU A 20 -5.94 13.96 2.76
CA GLU A 20 -4.86 14.53 1.96
C GLU A 20 -3.96 15.43 2.81
N GLU A 21 -4.53 16.27 3.67
CA GLU A 21 -3.81 17.05 4.68
C GLU A 21 -3.02 16.15 5.64
N THR A 22 -3.63 15.04 6.10
CA THR A 22 -2.94 14.02 6.92
C THR A 22 -1.72 13.44 6.19
N LEU A 23 -1.85 13.11 4.89
CA LEU A 23 -0.72 12.62 4.09
C LEU A 23 0.40 13.66 3.98
N GLU A 24 0.06 14.93 3.78
CA GLU A 24 1.04 16.00 3.66
C GLU A 24 1.78 16.26 4.99
N LEU A 25 1.06 16.23 6.11
CA LEU A 25 1.66 16.35 7.45
C LEU A 25 2.53 15.12 7.79
N CYS A 26 2.14 13.93 7.36
CA CYS A 26 2.96 12.73 7.46
C CYS A 26 4.23 12.83 6.60
N ARG A 27 4.14 13.38 5.38
CA ARG A 27 5.28 13.64 4.52
C ARG A 27 6.25 14.63 5.15
N TRP A 28 5.73 15.73 5.70
CA TRP A 28 6.52 16.70 6.43
C TRP A 28 7.25 16.05 7.61
N THR A 29 6.52 15.32 8.45
CA THR A 29 7.10 14.60 9.61
C THR A 29 8.18 13.61 9.19
N TYR A 30 7.99 12.89 8.08
CA TYR A 30 9.00 11.98 7.53
C TYR A 30 10.28 12.73 7.16
N ASN A 31 10.14 13.83 6.42
CA ASN A 31 11.26 14.63 5.94
C ASN A 31 12.00 15.30 7.09
N GLU A 32 11.27 15.84 8.07
CA GLU A 32 11.86 16.49 9.25
C GLU A 32 12.62 15.48 10.11
N THR A 33 12.05 14.29 10.32
CA THR A 33 12.75 13.21 11.03
C THR A 33 14.02 12.79 10.30
N LEU A 34 13.97 12.70 8.98
CA LEU A 34 15.13 12.33 8.16
C LEU A 34 16.22 13.42 8.22
N ALA A 35 15.82 14.69 8.08
CA ALA A 35 16.72 15.85 8.17
C ALA A 35 17.40 15.92 9.55
N TYR A 36 16.61 15.80 10.62
CA TYR A 36 17.14 15.81 11.99
C TYR A 36 18.20 14.74 12.21
N ARG A 37 17.91 13.48 11.82
CA ARG A 37 18.87 12.36 11.96
C ARG A 37 20.13 12.55 11.12
N LYS A 38 19.97 13.07 9.91
CA LYS A 38 21.09 13.36 9.01
C LYS A 38 21.99 14.44 9.59
N ASN A 39 21.40 15.58 10.00
CA ASN A 39 22.13 16.71 10.53
C ASN A 39 22.87 16.36 11.84
N SER A 40 22.22 15.63 12.78
CA SER A 40 22.86 15.18 14.00
C SER A 40 24.09 14.28 13.74
N PHE A 41 23.98 13.43 12.72
CA PHE A 41 25.12 12.58 12.35
C PHE A 41 26.25 13.37 11.67
N GLU A 42 25.92 14.31 10.79
CA GLU A 42 26.93 15.14 10.08
C GLU A 42 27.64 16.14 11.01
N GLN A 43 26.91 16.69 11.99
CA GLN A 43 27.44 17.72 12.88
C GLN A 43 28.11 17.14 14.14
N GLU A 44 27.52 16.10 14.73
CA GLU A 44 27.91 15.57 16.04
C GLU A 44 28.39 14.12 15.97
N GLY A 45 28.34 13.46 14.82
CA GLY A 45 28.62 12.01 14.70
C GLY A 45 27.61 11.13 15.45
N LYS A 46 26.50 11.70 15.93
CA LYS A 46 25.54 11.04 16.81
C LYS A 46 24.47 10.31 16.00
N SER A 47 24.31 9.02 16.26
CA SER A 47 23.21 8.21 15.71
C SER A 47 21.99 8.33 16.61
N ILE A 48 20.91 8.94 16.08
CA ILE A 48 19.65 9.14 16.80
C ILE A 48 18.73 7.93 16.65
N SER A 49 18.24 7.42 17.78
CA SER A 49 17.30 6.30 17.83
C SER A 49 15.85 6.75 17.50
N LYS A 50 14.96 5.76 17.22
CA LYS A 50 13.54 6.05 17.02
C LYS A 50 12.86 6.67 18.26
N TYR A 51 13.31 6.29 19.45
CA TYR A 51 12.74 6.82 20.70
C TYR A 51 13.08 8.29 20.89
N GLU A 52 14.33 8.68 20.62
CA GLU A 52 14.74 10.08 20.67
C GLU A 52 13.94 10.93 19.68
N THR A 53 13.68 10.42 18.47
CA THR A 53 12.83 11.15 17.50
C THR A 53 11.38 11.31 17.98
N HIS A 54 10.83 10.35 18.75
CA HIS A 54 9.48 10.47 19.32
C HIS A 54 9.37 11.61 20.32
N TYR A 55 10.43 11.88 21.08
CA TYR A 55 10.46 13.00 22.03
C TYR A 55 10.46 14.39 21.36
N LEU A 56 10.75 14.47 20.06
CA LEU A 56 10.67 15.73 19.31
C LEU A 56 9.24 16.11 18.90
N LEU A 57 8.30 15.16 18.86
CA LEU A 57 6.94 15.41 18.42
C LEU A 57 6.19 16.48 19.23
N PRO A 58 6.29 16.55 20.58
CA PRO A 58 5.67 17.61 21.34
C PRO A 58 6.19 19.01 20.97
N GLU A 59 7.49 19.15 20.74
CA GLU A 59 8.11 20.40 20.31
C GLU A 59 7.66 20.79 18.89
N TRP A 60 7.70 19.83 17.96
CA TRP A 60 7.21 20.06 16.59
C TRP A 60 5.75 20.46 16.55
N LYS A 61 4.91 19.93 17.44
CA LYS A 61 3.50 20.35 17.56
C LYS A 61 3.33 21.77 18.10
N LYS A 62 4.26 22.27 18.93
CA LYS A 62 4.26 23.68 19.35
C LYS A 62 4.62 24.59 18.18
N ASN A 63 5.64 24.23 17.39
CA ASN A 63 6.12 25.01 16.25
C ASN A 63 5.21 24.90 15.02
N LYS A 64 4.48 23.76 14.88
CA LYS A 64 3.56 23.48 13.80
C LYS A 64 2.24 22.88 14.35
N PRO A 65 1.30 23.76 14.78
CA PRO A 65 0.06 23.34 15.44
C PRO A 65 -0.81 22.38 14.60
N GLU A 66 -0.74 22.45 13.27
CA GLU A 66 -1.50 21.58 12.35
C GLU A 66 -1.21 20.08 12.59
N LEU A 67 -0.04 19.74 13.15
CA LEU A 67 0.28 18.36 13.52
C LEU A 67 -0.66 17.80 14.61
N THR A 68 -1.36 18.66 15.36
CA THR A 68 -2.36 18.23 16.36
C THR A 68 -3.63 17.70 15.72
N GLU A 69 -3.89 18.03 14.45
CA GLU A 69 -5.00 17.51 13.67
C GLU A 69 -4.77 16.06 13.22
N VAL A 70 -3.53 15.57 13.30
CA VAL A 70 -3.19 14.18 13.01
C VAL A 70 -3.15 13.37 14.31
N PHE A 71 -3.72 12.16 14.28
CA PHE A 71 -3.64 11.24 15.41
C PHE A 71 -2.18 10.90 15.74
N SER A 72 -1.75 11.13 16.97
CA SER A 72 -0.33 11.10 17.37
C SER A 72 0.41 9.81 17.02
N GLN A 73 -0.27 8.65 17.13
CA GLN A 73 0.35 7.37 16.76
C GLN A 73 0.65 7.25 15.27
N ILE A 74 -0.07 7.97 14.40
CA ILE A 74 0.28 8.04 12.98
C ILE A 74 1.64 8.72 12.81
N LEU A 75 1.86 9.85 13.47
CA LEU A 75 3.13 10.59 13.39
C LEU A 75 4.29 9.75 13.95
N GLN A 76 4.10 9.05 15.06
CA GLN A 76 5.08 8.11 15.61
C GLN A 76 5.40 6.98 14.62
N ASN A 77 4.37 6.43 13.95
CA ASN A 77 4.59 5.41 12.91
C ASN A 77 5.35 5.97 11.70
N VAL A 78 5.16 7.24 11.36
CA VAL A 78 5.96 7.89 10.31
C VAL A 78 7.43 7.95 10.68
N GLN A 79 7.77 8.33 11.92
CA GLN A 79 9.16 8.32 12.42
C GLN A 79 9.75 6.89 12.44
N GLU A 80 8.93 5.89 12.81
CA GLU A 80 9.33 4.49 12.74
C GLU A 80 9.64 4.05 11.30
N ARG A 81 8.92 4.54 10.29
CA ARG A 81 9.23 4.26 8.87
C ARG A 81 10.60 4.79 8.46
N VAL A 82 11.02 5.95 8.99
CA VAL A 82 12.38 6.47 8.78
C VAL A 82 13.41 5.54 9.43
N ASP A 83 13.16 5.08 10.65
CA ASP A 83 14.04 4.13 11.33
C ASP A 83 14.18 2.81 10.56
N LEU A 84 13.08 2.27 10.04
CA LEU A 84 13.09 1.08 9.19
C LEU A 84 13.88 1.30 7.88
N ALA A 85 13.80 2.51 7.30
CA ALA A 85 14.59 2.85 6.11
C ALA A 85 16.10 2.85 6.41
N PHE A 86 16.53 3.41 7.55
CA PHE A 86 17.93 3.33 7.99
C PHE A 86 18.35 1.89 8.31
N LYS A 87 17.51 1.11 8.99
CA LYS A 87 17.80 -0.32 9.24
C LYS A 87 17.99 -1.09 7.94
N ALA A 88 17.18 -0.83 6.93
CA ALA A 88 17.33 -1.46 5.62
C ALA A 88 18.61 -1.01 4.91
N PHE A 89 18.98 0.27 5.03
CA PHE A 89 20.25 0.79 4.54
C PHE A 89 21.44 0.08 5.18
N PHE A 90 21.54 0.06 6.51
CA PHE A 90 22.65 -0.59 7.21
C PHE A 90 22.71 -2.10 7.00
N ARG A 91 21.56 -2.77 6.84
CA ARG A 91 21.54 -4.20 6.50
C ARG A 91 22.24 -4.46 5.17
N ARG A 92 21.95 -3.62 4.14
CA ARG A 92 22.59 -3.75 2.82
C ARG A 92 24.08 -3.46 2.88
N VAL A 93 24.50 -2.42 3.63
CA VAL A 93 25.92 -2.13 3.86
C VAL A 93 26.64 -3.37 4.45
N LYS A 94 26.06 -3.99 5.49
CA LYS A 94 26.63 -5.19 6.10
C LYS A 94 26.67 -6.40 5.17
N ALA A 95 25.70 -6.51 4.25
CA ALA A 95 25.65 -7.59 3.25
C ALA A 95 26.56 -7.34 2.04
N GLY A 96 27.29 -6.21 1.96
CA GLY A 96 28.10 -5.84 0.79
C GLY A 96 27.28 -5.46 -0.45
N GLU A 97 25.94 -5.27 -0.31
CA GLU A 97 25.07 -4.84 -1.38
C GLU A 97 25.23 -3.33 -1.63
N THR A 98 24.81 -2.84 -2.81
CA THR A 98 24.77 -1.40 -3.07
C THR A 98 23.67 -0.74 -2.23
N PRO A 99 24.01 0.02 -1.17
CA PRO A 99 23.02 0.61 -0.28
C PRO A 99 22.44 1.88 -0.87
N GLY A 100 21.10 1.99 -0.87
CA GLY A 100 20.41 3.26 -1.15
C GLY A 100 20.16 4.03 0.14
N TYR A 101 20.74 5.22 0.29
CA TYR A 101 20.48 6.08 1.44
C TYR A 101 19.00 6.52 1.46
N PRO A 102 18.35 6.63 2.65
CA PRO A 102 16.98 7.12 2.75
C PRO A 102 16.80 8.49 2.09
N ARG A 103 15.77 8.61 1.23
CA ARG A 103 15.54 9.84 0.44
C ARG A 103 14.37 10.64 0.99
N PHE A 104 14.45 11.96 0.88
CA PHE A 104 13.32 12.85 1.14
C PHE A 104 12.14 12.52 0.23
N LYS A 105 10.92 12.69 0.75
CA LYS A 105 9.67 12.46 0.01
C LYS A 105 9.19 13.76 -0.61
N GLY A 106 9.13 13.80 -1.94
CA GLY A 106 8.55 14.91 -2.69
C GLY A 106 7.03 15.00 -2.51
N LYS A 107 6.43 16.11 -2.92
CA LYS A 107 4.98 16.32 -2.90
C LYS A 107 4.30 15.24 -3.75
N GLY A 108 3.24 14.61 -3.19
CA GLY A 108 2.52 13.52 -3.86
C GLY A 108 3.15 12.12 -3.73
N TRP A 109 4.38 12.00 -3.25
CA TRP A 109 5.08 10.71 -3.08
C TRP A 109 4.86 10.04 -1.72
N TYR A 110 3.95 10.58 -0.91
CA TYR A 110 3.54 9.98 0.36
C TYR A 110 2.07 9.61 0.25
N ASP A 111 1.77 8.32 0.14
CA ASP A 111 0.47 7.81 -0.30
C ASP A 111 -0.30 7.05 0.78
N SER A 112 0.27 6.90 1.98
CA SER A 112 -0.33 6.07 3.02
C SER A 112 0.03 6.50 4.44
N PHE A 113 -0.92 6.34 5.37
CA PHE A 113 -0.70 6.50 6.80
C PHE A 113 -1.29 5.30 7.56
N THR A 114 -0.72 5.00 8.73
CA THR A 114 -1.05 3.78 9.49
C THR A 114 -1.48 4.13 10.90
N TYR A 115 -2.58 3.54 11.32
CA TYR A 115 -3.01 3.42 12.71
C TYR A 115 -2.42 2.11 13.27
N PRO A 116 -1.38 2.15 14.11
CA PRO A 116 -0.66 0.94 14.53
C PRO A 116 -1.45 0.06 15.49
N GLN A 117 -2.27 0.65 16.38
CA GLN A 117 -3.02 -0.09 17.39
C GLN A 117 -4.42 0.48 17.61
N LEU A 118 -4.52 1.78 17.89
CA LEU A 118 -5.75 2.48 18.25
C LEU A 118 -6.10 3.55 17.22
N GLY A 119 -7.23 4.23 17.43
CA GLY A 119 -7.65 5.35 16.59
C GLY A 119 -8.54 4.95 15.42
N PHE A 120 -8.92 3.68 15.32
CA PHE A 120 -9.91 3.22 14.33
C PHE A 120 -10.89 2.22 14.94
N LYS A 121 -12.10 2.17 14.39
CA LYS A 121 -13.14 1.18 14.72
C LYS A 121 -13.91 0.81 13.47
N LEU A 122 -14.08 -0.48 13.23
CA LEU A 122 -14.91 -1.01 12.15
C LEU A 122 -16.27 -1.42 12.73
N SER A 123 -17.36 -0.90 12.17
CA SER A 123 -18.72 -1.20 12.62
C SER A 123 -19.71 -1.05 11.45
N PHE A 124 -20.57 -2.05 11.21
CA PHE A 124 -21.70 -2.01 10.27
C PHE A 124 -21.43 -1.27 8.93
N GLY A 125 -20.35 -1.64 8.23
CA GLY A 125 -20.01 -1.02 6.94
C GLY A 125 -19.46 0.41 7.02
N LYS A 126 -19.14 0.90 8.22
CA LYS A 126 -18.47 2.18 8.48
C LYS A 126 -17.12 1.93 9.15
N LEU A 127 -16.14 2.65 8.69
CA LEU A 127 -14.80 2.70 9.28
C LEU A 127 -14.62 4.07 9.95
N ARG A 128 -14.66 4.07 11.28
CA ARG A 128 -14.37 5.27 12.07
C ARG A 128 -12.87 5.46 12.18
N LEU A 129 -12.39 6.63 11.81
CA LEU A 129 -10.99 7.02 11.91
C LEU A 129 -10.87 8.24 12.84
N SER A 130 -9.98 8.17 13.83
CA SER A 130 -9.69 9.29 14.71
C SER A 130 -9.23 10.52 13.91
N LYS A 131 -9.75 11.70 14.24
CA LYS A 131 -9.52 12.99 13.56
C LYS A 131 -10.16 13.13 12.16
N ILE A 132 -10.69 12.05 11.55
CA ILE A 132 -11.28 12.07 10.20
C ILE A 132 -12.79 11.83 10.25
N GLY A 133 -13.25 10.92 11.12
CA GLY A 133 -14.67 10.56 11.26
C GLY A 133 -15.02 9.23 10.61
N ASP A 134 -16.32 9.02 10.38
CA ASP A 134 -16.89 7.76 9.89
C ASP A 134 -16.90 7.73 8.35
N ILE A 135 -16.19 6.77 7.76
CA ILE A 135 -16.07 6.60 6.31
C ILE A 135 -16.80 5.33 5.88
N LYS A 136 -17.57 5.40 4.80
CA LYS A 136 -18.21 4.22 4.19
C LYS A 136 -17.15 3.26 3.65
N ILE A 137 -17.20 1.98 4.06
CA ILE A 137 -16.33 0.90 3.60
C ILE A 137 -17.14 -0.20 2.93
N LYS A 138 -16.64 -0.76 1.83
CA LYS A 138 -17.24 -1.92 1.17
C LYS A 138 -16.49 -3.19 1.58
N LEU A 139 -17.09 -3.95 2.49
CA LEU A 139 -16.60 -5.25 2.91
C LEU A 139 -17.13 -6.31 1.94
N HIS A 140 -16.29 -6.79 1.04
CA HIS A 140 -16.63 -7.86 0.08
C HIS A 140 -16.36 -9.26 0.63
N ARG A 141 -15.73 -9.37 1.77
CA ARG A 141 -15.48 -10.61 2.53
C ARG A 141 -15.39 -10.28 4.03
N PRO A 142 -15.71 -11.20 4.94
CA PRO A 142 -15.52 -10.98 6.36
C PRO A 142 -14.03 -10.85 6.72
N ILE A 143 -13.76 -10.15 7.82
CA ILE A 143 -12.42 -10.11 8.43
C ILE A 143 -12.44 -11.12 9.57
N GLU A 144 -11.70 -12.20 9.41
CA GLU A 144 -11.53 -13.24 10.40
C GLU A 144 -10.24 -13.00 11.18
N GLY A 145 -10.28 -13.08 12.51
CA GLY A 145 -9.12 -12.90 13.39
C GLY A 145 -9.02 -11.52 14.03
N LYS A 146 -7.90 -11.27 14.71
CA LYS A 146 -7.64 -10.04 15.48
C LYS A 146 -6.97 -8.98 14.63
N ILE A 147 -7.63 -7.85 14.42
CA ILE A 147 -7.05 -6.72 13.71
C ILE A 147 -5.91 -6.11 14.55
N LYS A 148 -4.69 -6.07 14.00
CA LYS A 148 -3.50 -5.51 14.65
C LYS A 148 -3.23 -4.07 14.24
N ARG A 149 -3.38 -3.74 12.95
CA ARG A 149 -3.17 -2.39 12.43
C ARG A 149 -4.04 -2.12 11.21
N LEU A 150 -4.24 -0.84 10.96
CA LEU A 150 -4.93 -0.35 9.78
C LEU A 150 -4.01 0.61 9.01
N THR A 151 -3.79 0.35 7.74
CA THR A 151 -3.14 1.29 6.83
C THR A 151 -4.16 1.84 5.84
N VAL A 152 -4.29 3.16 5.81
CA VAL A 152 -5.09 3.87 4.82
C VAL A 152 -4.17 4.29 3.68
N ARG A 153 -4.55 3.97 2.44
CA ARG A 153 -3.72 4.24 1.26
C ARG A 153 -4.51 4.88 0.14
N ARG A 154 -3.92 5.90 -0.49
CA ARG A 154 -4.39 6.50 -1.75
C ARG A 154 -3.68 5.81 -2.92
N SER A 155 -4.42 5.35 -3.92
CA SER A 155 -3.84 4.83 -5.16
C SER A 155 -3.45 5.98 -6.12
N SER A 156 -2.67 5.67 -7.14
CA SER A 156 -2.35 6.61 -8.24
C SER A 156 -3.59 7.13 -8.96
N THR A 157 -4.67 6.35 -9.00
CA THR A 157 -5.98 6.74 -9.56
C THR A 157 -6.86 7.56 -8.61
N GLY A 158 -6.32 8.07 -7.48
CA GLY A 158 -7.06 8.84 -6.47
C GLY A 158 -8.07 8.04 -5.64
N LYS A 159 -8.08 6.72 -5.78
CA LYS A 159 -8.96 5.83 -5.02
C LYS A 159 -8.36 5.52 -3.66
N TRP A 160 -9.22 5.45 -2.61
CA TRP A 160 -8.80 5.19 -1.23
C TRP A 160 -9.12 3.76 -0.80
N PHE A 161 -8.18 3.18 -0.05
CA PHE A 161 -8.28 1.81 0.45
C PHE A 161 -7.89 1.75 1.92
N ALA A 162 -8.58 0.88 2.66
CA ALA A 162 -8.23 0.46 4.01
C ALA A 162 -7.61 -0.95 3.93
N CYS A 163 -6.38 -1.09 4.40
CA CYS A 163 -5.66 -2.35 4.47
C CYS A 163 -5.49 -2.74 5.93
N PHE A 164 -6.20 -3.78 6.35
CA PHE A 164 -6.13 -4.34 7.70
C PHE A 164 -5.08 -5.43 7.74
N SER A 165 -4.16 -5.34 8.70
CA SER A 165 -3.27 -6.45 9.08
C SER A 165 -3.93 -7.21 10.23
N VAL A 166 -4.25 -8.46 9.99
CA VAL A 166 -5.04 -9.31 10.90
C VAL A 166 -4.22 -10.51 11.30
N GLU A 167 -4.18 -10.79 12.58
CA GLU A 167 -3.62 -12.01 13.12
C GLU A 167 -4.71 -13.09 13.09
N ILE A 168 -4.41 -14.17 12.40
CA ILE A 168 -5.26 -15.36 12.33
C ILE A 168 -4.47 -16.57 12.84
N ASP A 169 -5.17 -17.56 13.34
CA ASP A 169 -4.56 -18.82 13.68
C ASP A 169 -3.94 -19.46 12.44
N ASP A 170 -2.82 -20.15 12.63
CA ASP A 170 -2.20 -20.84 11.51
C ASP A 170 -3.11 -21.97 11.04
N PRO A 171 -3.42 -22.07 9.75
CA PRO A 171 -4.16 -23.19 9.24
C PRO A 171 -3.40 -24.49 9.55
N PRO A 172 -4.09 -25.60 9.82
CA PRO A 172 -3.44 -26.89 9.99
C PRO A 172 -2.55 -27.14 8.76
N LYS A 173 -1.28 -27.47 9.01
CA LYS A 173 -0.38 -27.82 7.94
C LYS A 173 -0.97 -29.05 7.22
N PRO A 174 -1.16 -28.99 5.91
CA PRO A 174 -1.60 -30.18 5.17
C PRO A 174 -0.58 -31.30 5.44
N PRO A 175 -1.02 -32.54 5.58
CA PRO A 175 -0.11 -33.67 5.74
C PRO A 175 0.78 -33.73 4.48
N TRP A 176 2.04 -33.36 4.64
CA TRP A 176 3.04 -33.53 3.60
C TRP A 176 3.30 -35.02 3.46
N LYS A 177 3.05 -35.57 2.27
CA LYS A 177 3.55 -36.89 1.90
C LYS A 177 4.94 -36.65 1.33
N ASP A 178 5.95 -37.10 2.03
CA ASP A 178 7.35 -37.03 1.57
C ASP A 178 7.45 -37.67 0.17
N GLY A 179 8.10 -36.98 -0.75
CA GLY A 179 8.34 -37.44 -2.12
C GLY A 179 7.28 -37.02 -3.15
N LEU A 180 6.19 -36.36 -2.78
CA LEU A 180 5.15 -35.90 -3.72
C LEU A 180 5.21 -34.36 -3.89
N MET A 181 6.30 -33.87 -4.49
CA MET A 181 6.40 -32.47 -4.90
C MET A 181 6.49 -32.40 -6.42
N ALA A 182 5.66 -31.56 -7.04
CA ALA A 182 5.74 -31.24 -8.46
C ALA A 182 5.89 -29.73 -8.62
N GLY A 183 6.90 -29.33 -9.39
CA GLY A 183 7.01 -27.97 -9.91
C GLY A 183 6.10 -27.82 -11.13
N ILE A 184 5.39 -26.70 -11.23
CA ILE A 184 4.52 -26.38 -12.36
C ILE A 184 4.95 -25.04 -12.93
N ASP A 185 5.36 -25.01 -14.20
CA ASP A 185 5.59 -23.79 -14.97
C ASP A 185 4.42 -23.55 -15.92
N VAL A 186 3.84 -22.36 -15.91
CA VAL A 186 2.69 -21.99 -16.74
C VAL A 186 3.15 -21.09 -17.87
N GLY A 187 2.95 -21.55 -19.12
CA GLY A 187 3.39 -20.87 -20.33
C GLY A 187 2.28 -20.56 -21.33
N LEU A 188 2.66 -19.92 -22.43
CA LEU A 188 1.76 -19.59 -23.54
C LEU A 188 1.67 -20.73 -24.56
N ASP A 189 2.77 -21.44 -24.81
CA ASP A 189 2.81 -22.57 -25.77
C ASP A 189 2.15 -23.82 -25.18
N SER A 190 2.55 -24.19 -23.97
CA SER A 190 1.88 -25.23 -23.19
C SER A 190 1.22 -24.54 -21.99
N PHE A 191 -0.01 -24.96 -21.66
CA PHE A 191 -0.73 -24.40 -20.50
C PHE A 191 0.07 -24.60 -19.20
N ALA A 192 0.65 -25.79 -19.05
CA ALA A 192 1.55 -26.06 -17.94
C ALA A 192 2.58 -27.13 -18.34
N THR A 193 3.80 -26.97 -17.79
CA THR A 193 4.86 -27.98 -17.84
C THR A 193 5.18 -28.40 -16.41
N LEU A 194 5.09 -29.71 -16.15
CA LEU A 194 5.40 -30.28 -14.84
C LEU A 194 6.89 -30.59 -14.72
N SER A 195 7.40 -30.63 -13.49
CA SER A 195 8.82 -30.93 -13.22
C SER A 195 9.24 -32.38 -13.64
N ASN A 196 8.29 -33.26 -13.89
CA ASN A 196 8.51 -34.59 -14.46
C ASN A 196 8.61 -34.60 -16.00
N GLY A 197 8.53 -33.40 -16.64
CA GLY A 197 8.58 -33.24 -18.08
C GLY A 197 7.23 -33.37 -18.80
N GLU A 198 6.15 -33.69 -18.09
CA GLU A 198 4.79 -33.75 -18.66
C GLU A 198 4.35 -32.36 -19.08
N LYS A 199 3.80 -32.24 -20.30
CA LYS A 199 3.26 -30.98 -20.82
C LYS A 199 1.76 -31.09 -20.95
N ILE A 200 1.05 -30.12 -20.41
CA ILE A 200 -0.39 -29.95 -20.55
C ILE A 200 -0.63 -28.91 -21.63
N ASP A 201 -1.29 -29.32 -22.72
CA ASP A 201 -1.54 -28.42 -23.83
C ASP A 201 -2.52 -27.31 -23.49
N ASN A 202 -2.35 -26.17 -24.17
CA ASN A 202 -3.27 -25.07 -24.03
C ASN A 202 -4.62 -25.45 -24.68
N PRO A 203 -5.75 -25.41 -23.94
CA PRO A 203 -7.07 -25.79 -24.46
C PRO A 203 -7.59 -24.88 -25.59
N GLY A 204 -6.76 -24.00 -26.15
CA GLY A 204 -7.08 -23.21 -27.33
C GLY A 204 -8.20 -22.19 -27.18
N SER A 205 -8.79 -22.06 -25.99
CA SER A 205 -9.92 -21.13 -25.73
C SER A 205 -9.53 -19.65 -25.88
N PHE A 206 -8.24 -19.35 -25.85
CA PHE A 206 -7.72 -17.99 -26.04
C PHE A 206 -7.78 -17.55 -27.52
N ASP A 207 -7.59 -18.47 -28.45
CA ASP A 207 -7.65 -18.19 -29.90
C ASP A 207 -9.06 -17.94 -30.42
N LEU A 208 -10.07 -18.63 -29.85
CA LEU A 208 -11.47 -18.42 -30.21
C LEU A 208 -11.99 -17.02 -29.79
N ARG A 209 -11.49 -16.45 -28.69
CA ARG A 209 -11.83 -15.09 -28.28
C ARG A 209 -11.10 -14.02 -29.09
N ARG A 210 -9.85 -14.25 -29.51
CA ARG A 210 -9.10 -13.31 -30.35
C ARG A 210 -9.71 -13.16 -31.75
N ARG A 211 -10.23 -14.23 -32.33
CA ARG A 211 -10.89 -14.20 -33.65
C ARG A 211 -12.27 -13.48 -33.67
N ARG A 212 -12.92 -13.30 -32.50
CA ARG A 212 -14.18 -12.57 -32.37
C ARG A 212 -14.03 -11.06 -32.13
N TRP A 213 -12.91 -10.59 -31.62
CA TRP A 213 -12.70 -9.19 -31.30
C TRP A 213 -12.64 -8.23 -32.50
N PRO A 214 -12.01 -8.57 -33.65
CA PRO A 214 -12.02 -7.66 -34.81
C PRO A 214 -13.42 -7.39 -35.35
N LYS A 215 -14.29 -8.39 -35.36
CA LYS A 215 -15.70 -8.22 -35.84
C LYS A 215 -16.56 -7.33 -34.95
N LEU A 216 -16.31 -7.34 -33.63
CA LEU A 216 -17.04 -6.47 -32.69
C LEU A 216 -16.64 -4.98 -32.75
N LYS A 217 -15.44 -4.67 -33.28
CA LYS A 217 -15.01 -3.29 -33.49
C LYS A 217 -15.61 -2.68 -34.75
N ASP A 218 -15.83 -3.49 -35.79
CA ASP A 218 -16.36 -3.03 -37.06
C ASP A 218 -17.89 -2.79 -37.02
N ASP A 219 -18.60 -3.41 -36.08
CA ASP A 219 -20.04 -3.25 -35.90
C ASP A 219 -20.42 -2.24 -34.81
N CYS A 220 -19.47 -1.45 -34.26
CA CYS A 220 -19.76 -0.47 -33.22
C CYS A 220 -20.28 0.85 -33.84
N PRO A 221 -21.55 1.26 -33.63
CA PRO A 221 -22.12 2.45 -34.26
C PRO A 221 -21.41 3.76 -33.91
N SER A 222 -20.62 3.81 -32.83
CA SER A 222 -19.82 4.97 -32.44
C SER A 222 -18.63 5.21 -33.36
N ALA A 223 -18.04 4.17 -33.95
CA ALA A 223 -16.91 4.32 -34.87
C ALA A 223 -17.33 4.92 -36.23
N ARG A 224 -18.57 4.75 -36.65
CA ARG A 224 -19.12 5.36 -37.87
C ARG A 224 -19.38 6.87 -37.74
N ARG A 225 -19.56 7.40 -36.52
CA ARG A 225 -19.83 8.85 -36.33
C ARG A 225 -18.56 9.71 -36.38
N GLU A 226 -17.40 9.17 -36.11
CA GLU A 226 -16.14 9.93 -36.21
C GLU A 226 -15.58 10.00 -37.63
N LEU A 227 -15.84 8.99 -38.47
CA LEU A 227 -15.43 8.99 -39.88
C LEU A 227 -16.24 9.96 -40.79
N LEU A 228 -17.44 10.36 -40.34
CA LEU A 228 -18.29 11.31 -41.08
C LEU A 228 -18.09 12.78 -40.68
N ARG A 229 -17.27 13.07 -39.65
CA ARG A 229 -16.92 14.44 -39.20
C ARG A 229 -15.58 14.96 -39.69
N GLY A 230 -14.78 14.15 -40.38
CA GLY A 230 -13.45 14.49 -40.91
C GLY A 230 -13.42 14.85 -42.36
N GLY A 231 -14.50 15.14 -43.00
CA GLY A 231 -14.59 15.44 -44.43
C GLY A 231 -15.28 16.75 -44.78
N GLU A 232 -14.88 17.89 -44.16
CA GLU A 232 -15.09 19.24 -44.67
C GLU A 232 -14.06 20.16 -44.10
N LEU A 233 -12.97 20.35 -44.88
CA LEU A 233 -12.23 21.58 -45.09
C LEU A 233 -11.28 21.35 -46.29
#